data_e91100a5f5c3a1e2690ff8110849fcbe
#
_entry.id   e91100a5f5c3a1e2690ff8110849fcbe
#
_cell.length_a   1.000
_cell.length_b   1.000
_cell.length_c   1.000
_cell.angle_alpha   90.00
_cell.angle_beta   90.00
_cell.angle_gamma   90.00
#
_symmetry.space_group_name_H-M   'P 1'
#
loop_
_entity.id
_entity.type
_entity.pdbx_description
1 polymer ?
#
loop_
_entity_poly.entity_id
_entity_poly.type
_entity_poly.pdbx_seq_one_letter_code
_entity_poly.pdbx_strand_id
1 'polypeptide(L)'
;MFDQAYRWHRYAESVTTSTHWIVTLTCDDKPGIVHAISGAIVEAGGNITESQQFSSDDTGRFFMRLQVESDAPREIFEQALAPVTERYAMESQLDVVGRPLRTLVLASKAGHCVNDLLYRQRAGQLTIELPLIMSNHPDLRSLAEFYEVPFESHPVTTPGQKLAFEDRVLEVVEQHDIELVVLARYMQILSPELCAQLSGKIINIHHSFLPGFKGANPYKQAHARGVKLIGATAHFVTSDLDEGPIIEQNVVRVDHASTPRELVSIGQDEESRTLTQAVRWFAENRVLLDGARTIIFR
;
A
#
# COMPACT_ATOMS: atom_id res chain seq x y z
N MET A 1 -51.07 -2.85 39.04
CA MET A 1 -51.10 -1.37 39.16
C MET A 1 -49.66 -0.91 39.09
N PHE A 2 -49.32 -0.13 38.14
CA PHE A 2 -48.09 0.43 37.59
C PHE A 2 -47.66 -0.17 36.25
N ASP A 3 -48.41 0.29 35.24
CA ASP A 3 -48.00 0.28 33.83
C ASP A 3 -47.25 1.60 33.59
N GLN A 4 -45.98 1.56 33.33
CA GLN A 4 -45.20 2.67 32.79
C GLN A 4 -44.46 2.21 31.54
N ALA A 5 -45.15 2.33 30.41
CA ALA A 5 -44.61 2.21 29.09
C ALA A 5 -43.55 3.31 28.88
N TYR A 6 -42.26 2.93 28.91
CA TYR A 6 -41.17 3.77 28.41
C TYR A 6 -41.27 3.86 26.90
N ARG A 7 -41.89 4.94 26.42
CA ARG A 7 -41.86 5.36 25.02
C ARG A 7 -40.47 5.87 24.70
N TRP A 8 -39.64 5.03 24.12
CA TRP A 8 -38.44 5.45 23.42
C TRP A 8 -38.87 6.17 22.12
N HIS A 9 -38.85 7.49 22.14
CA HIS A 9 -38.89 8.28 20.92
C HIS A 9 -37.59 7.95 20.16
N ARG A 10 -37.73 7.20 19.08
CA ARG A 10 -36.70 7.15 18.04
C ARG A 10 -36.61 8.56 17.44
N TYR A 11 -35.60 9.29 17.82
CA TYR A 11 -35.06 10.31 16.95
C TYR A 11 -34.49 9.55 15.75
N ALA A 12 -35.25 9.53 14.65
CA ALA A 12 -34.68 9.30 13.33
C ALA A 12 -33.94 10.60 12.97
N GLU A 13 -32.73 10.77 13.48
CA GLU A 13 -31.79 11.66 12.87
C GLU A 13 -31.60 11.11 11.45
N SER A 14 -31.94 11.89 10.44
CA SER A 14 -31.48 11.71 9.07
C SER A 14 -29.96 11.80 9.15
N VAL A 15 -29.29 10.67 9.21
CA VAL A 15 -27.84 10.61 9.01
C VAL A 15 -27.65 10.98 7.56
N THR A 16 -27.45 12.27 7.29
CA THR A 16 -26.77 12.73 6.08
C THR A 16 -25.39 12.11 6.18
N THR A 17 -25.14 11.06 5.39
CA THR A 17 -23.85 10.42 5.31
C THR A 17 -22.94 11.34 4.50
N SER A 18 -22.32 12.32 5.20
CA SER A 18 -21.28 13.14 4.60
C SER A 18 -20.17 12.24 4.05
N THR A 19 -19.72 12.51 2.86
CA THR A 19 -18.60 11.80 2.25
C THR A 19 -17.30 12.30 2.87
N HIS A 20 -16.42 11.37 3.22
CA HIS A 20 -15.08 11.71 3.65
C HIS A 20 -14.11 11.55 2.48
N TRP A 21 -13.53 12.67 2.05
CA TRP A 21 -12.57 12.74 0.96
C TRP A 21 -11.15 12.70 1.47
N ILE A 22 -10.25 12.16 0.68
CA ILE A 22 -8.81 12.28 0.84
C ILE A 22 -8.27 13.14 -0.30
N VAL A 23 -7.54 14.19 0.02
CA VAL A 23 -6.79 15.00 -0.94
C VAL A 23 -5.31 14.82 -0.65
N THR A 24 -4.56 14.28 -1.61
CA THR A 24 -3.10 14.29 -1.58
C THR A 24 -2.58 15.25 -2.64
N LEU A 25 -1.50 15.95 -2.34
CA LEU A 25 -0.87 16.84 -3.30
C LEU A 25 0.64 16.95 -3.05
N THR A 26 1.36 17.20 -4.13
CA THR A 26 2.78 17.47 -4.11
C THR A 26 3.14 18.54 -5.15
N CYS A 27 4.05 19.44 -4.81
CA CYS A 27 4.54 20.50 -5.69
C CYS A 27 5.89 21.03 -5.20
N ASP A 28 6.48 21.99 -5.91
CA ASP A 28 7.58 22.78 -5.37
C ASP A 28 7.10 23.59 -4.15
N ASP A 29 7.89 23.64 -3.09
CA ASP A 29 7.53 24.38 -1.89
C ASP A 29 7.55 25.91 -2.14
N LYS A 30 6.43 26.56 -1.84
CA LYS A 30 6.24 28.01 -2.01
C LYS A 30 5.31 28.56 -0.93
N PRO A 31 5.51 29.81 -0.49
CA PRO A 31 4.58 30.46 0.43
C PRO A 31 3.16 30.54 -0.13
N GLY A 32 2.16 30.28 0.75
CA GLY A 32 0.75 30.43 0.43
C GLY A 32 0.05 29.16 -0.02
N ILE A 33 0.72 28.02 -0.22
CA ILE A 33 0.14 26.74 -0.63
C ILE A 33 -0.99 26.32 0.32
N VAL A 34 -0.71 26.23 1.61
CA VAL A 34 -1.68 25.77 2.63
C VAL A 34 -2.92 26.68 2.65
N HIS A 35 -2.72 27.99 2.59
CA HIS A 35 -3.83 28.97 2.53
C HIS A 35 -4.70 28.76 1.29
N ALA A 36 -4.08 28.61 0.12
CA ALA A 36 -4.80 28.43 -1.13
C ALA A 36 -5.63 27.15 -1.15
N ILE A 37 -5.03 26.02 -0.72
CA ILE A 37 -5.71 24.71 -0.65
C ILE A 37 -6.85 24.73 0.38
N SER A 38 -6.61 25.24 1.59
CA SER A 38 -7.66 25.31 2.62
C SER A 38 -8.80 26.24 2.19
N GLY A 39 -8.52 27.33 1.51
CA GLY A 39 -9.52 28.22 0.93
C GLY A 39 -10.40 27.52 -0.11
N ALA A 40 -9.79 26.82 -1.07
CA ALA A 40 -10.51 26.06 -2.09
C ALA A 40 -11.41 24.96 -1.49
N ILE A 41 -10.94 24.27 -0.44
CA ILE A 41 -11.75 23.27 0.26
C ILE A 41 -12.96 23.91 0.95
N VAL A 42 -12.79 25.05 1.60
CA VAL A 42 -13.89 25.79 2.25
C VAL A 42 -14.89 26.29 1.19
N GLU A 43 -14.42 26.81 0.06
CA GLU A 43 -15.26 27.22 -1.07
C GLU A 43 -16.08 26.06 -1.65
N ALA A 44 -15.50 24.85 -1.64
CA ALA A 44 -16.20 23.62 -2.03
C ALA A 44 -17.19 23.09 -0.95
N GLY A 45 -17.34 23.78 0.18
CA GLY A 45 -18.21 23.34 1.28
C GLY A 45 -17.61 22.18 2.10
N GLY A 46 -16.29 22.05 2.10
CA GLY A 46 -15.57 21.00 2.84
C GLY A 46 -15.08 21.48 4.21
N ASN A 47 -15.10 20.56 5.18
CA ASN A 47 -14.48 20.73 6.49
C ASN A 47 -13.25 19.81 6.60
N ILE A 48 -12.06 20.39 6.84
CA ILE A 48 -10.82 19.61 7.00
C ILE A 48 -10.83 18.97 8.39
N THR A 49 -10.86 17.63 8.43
CA THR A 49 -10.87 16.84 9.67
C THR A 49 -9.49 16.31 10.04
N GLU A 50 -8.58 16.14 9.06
CA GLU A 50 -7.19 15.77 9.26
C GLU A 50 -6.32 16.56 8.28
N SER A 51 -5.19 17.08 8.73
CA SER A 51 -4.22 17.79 7.90
C SER A 51 -2.81 17.38 8.28
N GLN A 52 -2.08 16.82 7.34
CA GLN A 52 -0.67 16.48 7.47
C GLN A 52 0.11 17.07 6.30
N GLN A 53 1.27 17.64 6.58
CA GLN A 53 2.12 18.25 5.56
C GLN A 53 3.60 18.09 5.90
N PHE A 54 4.44 18.12 4.87
CA PHE A 54 5.88 18.05 5.00
C PHE A 54 6.55 18.84 3.86
N SER A 55 7.55 19.65 4.21
CA SER A 55 8.44 20.28 3.24
C SER A 55 9.79 19.57 3.28
N SER A 56 10.23 19.05 2.16
CA SER A 56 11.51 18.35 2.02
C SER A 56 12.62 19.37 1.72
N ASP A 57 13.49 19.65 2.67
CA ASP A 57 14.65 20.55 2.48
C ASP A 57 15.62 20.01 1.41
N ASP A 58 15.69 18.68 1.25
CA ASP A 58 16.60 18.04 0.29
C ASP A 58 16.16 18.18 -1.17
N THR A 59 14.84 18.18 -1.41
CA THR A 59 14.27 18.20 -2.77
C THR A 59 13.56 19.52 -3.10
N GLY A 60 13.32 20.37 -2.09
CA GLY A 60 12.52 21.57 -2.24
C GLY A 60 11.04 21.30 -2.55
N ARG A 61 10.57 20.08 -2.31
CA ARG A 61 9.19 19.66 -2.58
C ARG A 61 8.32 19.77 -1.33
N PHE A 62 7.07 20.14 -1.54
CA PHE A 62 6.01 20.16 -0.54
C PHE A 62 5.04 19.02 -0.75
N PHE A 63 4.65 18.36 0.33
CA PHE A 63 3.74 17.24 0.37
C PHE A 63 2.61 17.53 1.35
N MET A 64 1.40 17.19 1.00
CA MET A 64 0.25 17.35 1.89
C MET A 64 -0.77 16.22 1.68
N ARG A 65 -1.36 15.79 2.79
CA ARG A 65 -2.52 14.90 2.83
C ARG A 65 -3.58 15.51 3.73
N LEU A 66 -4.81 15.59 3.22
CA LEU A 66 -5.96 16.09 3.96
C LEU A 66 -7.07 15.04 3.97
N GLN A 67 -7.82 14.97 5.09
CA GLN A 67 -9.16 14.40 5.07
C GLN A 67 -10.17 15.53 5.18
N VAL A 68 -11.21 15.43 4.38
CA VAL A 68 -12.23 16.46 4.25
C VAL A 68 -13.61 15.83 4.34
N GLU A 69 -14.43 16.31 5.26
CA GLU A 69 -15.84 15.94 5.37
C GLU A 69 -16.68 16.92 4.55
N SER A 70 -17.56 16.41 3.67
CA SER A 70 -18.46 17.24 2.87
C SER A 70 -19.60 16.45 2.26
N ASP A 71 -20.72 17.12 2.04
CA ASP A 71 -21.86 16.63 1.25
C ASP A 71 -21.73 16.99 -0.24
N ALA A 72 -20.70 17.76 -0.63
CA ALA A 72 -20.47 18.17 -2.02
C ALA A 72 -19.96 16.97 -2.85
N PRO A 73 -20.43 16.83 -4.09
CA PRO A 73 -19.96 15.81 -5.01
C PRO A 73 -18.52 16.09 -5.46
N ARG A 74 -17.87 15.06 -5.99
CA ARG A 74 -16.46 15.06 -6.43
C ARG A 74 -16.11 16.24 -7.34
N GLU A 75 -17.00 16.52 -8.28
CA GLU A 75 -16.82 17.53 -9.32
C GLU A 75 -16.68 18.94 -8.74
N ILE A 76 -17.34 19.24 -7.61
CA ILE A 76 -17.24 20.54 -6.93
C ILE A 76 -15.84 20.70 -6.33
N PHE A 77 -15.29 19.65 -5.72
CA PHE A 77 -13.91 19.68 -5.21
C PHE A 77 -12.89 19.83 -6.33
N GLU A 78 -13.04 19.07 -7.42
CA GLU A 78 -12.15 19.15 -8.57
C GLU A 78 -12.17 20.56 -9.18
N GLN A 79 -13.35 21.18 -9.33
CA GLN A 79 -13.48 22.55 -9.83
C GLN A 79 -12.85 23.58 -8.89
N ALA A 80 -13.02 23.44 -7.57
CA ALA A 80 -12.46 24.37 -6.60
C ALA A 80 -10.94 24.24 -6.48
N LEU A 81 -10.40 23.01 -6.58
CA LEU A 81 -8.97 22.74 -6.50
C LEU A 81 -8.21 23.09 -7.80
N ALA A 82 -8.84 22.97 -8.97
CA ALA A 82 -8.18 23.13 -10.26
C ALA A 82 -7.39 24.46 -10.40
N PRO A 83 -7.91 25.65 -10.04
CA PRO A 83 -7.14 26.90 -10.15
C PRO A 83 -5.91 26.93 -9.24
N VAL A 84 -5.98 26.25 -8.08
CA VAL A 84 -4.88 26.20 -7.13
C VAL A 84 -3.82 25.21 -7.60
N THR A 85 -4.23 24.03 -8.06
CA THR A 85 -3.30 23.01 -8.60
C THR A 85 -2.57 23.51 -9.82
N GLU A 86 -3.26 24.25 -10.72
CA GLU A 86 -2.64 24.87 -11.88
C GLU A 86 -1.64 25.96 -11.47
N ARG A 87 -2.03 26.88 -10.57
CA ARG A 87 -1.18 27.98 -10.09
C ARG A 87 0.14 27.52 -9.50
N TYR A 88 0.14 26.43 -8.76
CA TYR A 88 1.31 25.89 -8.06
C TYR A 88 1.94 24.69 -8.79
N ALA A 89 1.46 24.33 -9.98
CA ALA A 89 1.86 23.14 -10.73
C ALA A 89 1.85 21.87 -9.86
N MET A 90 0.74 21.63 -9.15
CA MET A 90 0.59 20.53 -8.21
C MET A 90 0.19 19.24 -8.93
N GLU A 91 0.83 18.15 -8.54
CA GLU A 91 0.28 16.81 -8.71
C GLU A 91 -0.70 16.56 -7.58
N SER A 92 -1.96 16.27 -7.88
CA SER A 92 -3.00 16.08 -6.88
C SER A 92 -3.84 14.85 -7.16
N GLN A 93 -4.31 14.21 -6.10
CA GLN A 93 -5.26 13.10 -6.16
C GLN A 93 -6.40 13.35 -5.18
N LEU A 94 -7.62 13.08 -5.63
CA LEU A 94 -8.83 13.09 -4.81
C LEU A 94 -9.39 11.68 -4.74
N ASP A 95 -9.61 11.15 -3.54
CA ASP A 95 -10.14 9.82 -3.29
C ASP A 95 -11.16 9.84 -2.15
N VAL A 96 -11.84 8.71 -1.93
CA VAL A 96 -12.82 8.55 -0.85
C VAL A 96 -12.23 7.70 0.25
N VAL A 97 -12.37 8.14 1.51
CA VAL A 97 -11.93 7.36 2.68
C VAL A 97 -12.64 6.01 2.70
N GLY A 98 -11.85 4.95 2.83
CA GLY A 98 -12.38 3.60 2.92
C GLY A 98 -12.80 2.95 1.60
N ARG A 99 -12.54 3.59 0.46
CA ARG A 99 -12.67 2.94 -0.84
C ARG A 99 -11.68 1.78 -0.95
N PRO A 100 -12.13 0.54 -1.23
CA PRO A 100 -11.22 -0.58 -1.41
C PRO A 100 -10.29 -0.37 -2.61
N LEU A 101 -8.98 -0.46 -2.38
CA LEU A 101 -7.96 -0.36 -3.42
C LEU A 101 -7.87 -1.68 -4.19
N ARG A 102 -8.05 -1.65 -5.51
CA ARG A 102 -7.95 -2.85 -6.36
C ARG A 102 -6.51 -3.32 -6.46
N THR A 103 -6.25 -4.48 -5.88
CA THR A 103 -4.90 -4.99 -5.63
C THR A 103 -4.70 -6.36 -6.27
N LEU A 104 -3.65 -6.51 -7.07
CA LEU A 104 -3.17 -7.78 -7.59
C LEU A 104 -2.04 -8.30 -6.71
N VAL A 105 -2.11 -9.55 -6.27
CA VAL A 105 -1.04 -10.19 -5.51
C VAL A 105 -0.28 -11.16 -6.40
N LEU A 106 1.03 -10.98 -6.51
CA LEU A 106 1.96 -11.92 -7.13
C LEU A 106 2.69 -12.70 -6.03
N ALA A 107 2.72 -14.03 -6.13
CA ALA A 107 3.33 -14.89 -5.13
C ALA A 107 4.11 -16.05 -5.75
N SER A 108 4.93 -16.74 -4.95
CA SER A 108 5.55 -18.02 -5.32
C SER A 108 5.02 -19.14 -4.42
N LYS A 109 5.87 -19.71 -3.55
CA LYS A 109 5.49 -20.84 -2.68
C LYS A 109 5.15 -20.46 -1.26
N ALA A 110 5.77 -19.38 -0.74
CA ALA A 110 5.60 -18.98 0.64
C ALA A 110 4.26 -18.25 0.83
N GLY A 111 3.42 -18.76 1.70
CA GLY A 111 2.04 -18.28 1.87
C GLY A 111 1.80 -17.32 3.03
N HIS A 112 2.78 -17.08 3.92
CA HIS A 112 2.57 -16.29 5.13
C HIS A 112 2.10 -14.85 4.84
N CYS A 113 2.73 -14.15 3.90
CA CYS A 113 2.33 -12.80 3.51
C CYS A 113 0.95 -12.79 2.82
N VAL A 114 0.72 -13.73 1.90
CA VAL A 114 -0.58 -13.87 1.21
C VAL A 114 -1.70 -14.13 2.21
N ASN A 115 -1.47 -15.05 3.15
CA ASN A 115 -2.44 -15.38 4.20
C ASN A 115 -2.77 -14.18 5.10
N ASP A 116 -1.77 -13.37 5.50
CA ASP A 116 -2.02 -12.19 6.33
C ASP A 116 -2.83 -11.12 5.58
N LEU A 117 -2.51 -10.87 4.30
CA LEU A 117 -3.29 -9.94 3.45
C LEU A 117 -4.75 -10.41 3.31
N LEU A 118 -4.98 -11.69 2.98
CA LEU A 118 -6.30 -12.28 2.81
C LEU A 118 -7.11 -12.25 4.12
N TYR A 119 -6.49 -12.64 5.23
CA TYR A 119 -7.13 -12.61 6.54
C TYR A 119 -7.58 -11.21 6.92
N ARG A 120 -6.70 -10.22 6.78
CA ARG A 120 -7.01 -8.84 7.18
C ARG A 120 -8.01 -8.16 6.24
N GLN A 121 -7.95 -8.47 4.96
CA GLN A 121 -8.95 -8.02 4.00
C GLN A 121 -10.33 -8.59 4.39
N ARG A 122 -10.45 -9.90 4.62
CA ARG A 122 -11.71 -10.55 5.03
C ARG A 122 -12.22 -10.06 6.39
N ALA A 123 -11.32 -9.72 7.31
CA ALA A 123 -11.64 -9.18 8.63
C ALA A 123 -12.01 -7.67 8.62
N GLY A 124 -11.99 -7.00 7.46
CA GLY A 124 -12.24 -5.56 7.34
C GLY A 124 -11.13 -4.69 7.94
N GLN A 125 -9.93 -5.25 8.15
CA GLN A 125 -8.78 -4.55 8.73
C GLN A 125 -7.84 -3.96 7.66
N LEU A 126 -8.03 -4.32 6.40
CA LEU A 126 -7.25 -3.85 5.27
C LEU A 126 -8.20 -3.52 4.12
N THR A 127 -8.21 -2.27 3.72
CA THR A 127 -9.16 -1.71 2.73
C THR A 127 -8.63 -1.95 1.32
N ILE A 128 -8.61 -3.21 0.90
CA ILE A 128 -8.25 -3.63 -0.45
C ILE A 128 -9.31 -4.58 -1.02
N GLU A 129 -9.40 -4.62 -2.34
CA GLU A 129 -10.11 -5.63 -3.11
C GLU A 129 -9.08 -6.50 -3.82
N LEU A 130 -9.24 -7.81 -3.78
CA LEU A 130 -8.32 -8.78 -4.38
C LEU A 130 -9.04 -9.53 -5.51
N PRO A 131 -9.09 -9.00 -6.73
CA PRO A 131 -9.76 -9.67 -7.85
C PRO A 131 -9.06 -10.97 -8.26
N LEU A 132 -7.73 -11.04 -8.07
CA LEU A 132 -6.92 -12.18 -8.49
C LEU A 132 -5.63 -12.28 -7.69
N ILE A 133 -5.20 -13.52 -7.43
CA ILE A 133 -3.83 -13.85 -7.03
C ILE A 133 -3.17 -14.59 -8.19
N MET A 134 -2.00 -14.13 -8.63
CA MET A 134 -1.18 -14.81 -9.63
C MET A 134 0.09 -15.39 -9.01
N SER A 135 0.51 -16.55 -9.49
CA SER A 135 1.71 -17.22 -8.98
C SER A 135 2.47 -17.94 -10.09
N ASN A 136 3.78 -18.07 -9.90
CA ASN A 136 4.59 -18.95 -10.75
C ASN A 136 4.63 -20.41 -10.25
N HIS A 137 3.83 -20.74 -9.20
CA HIS A 137 3.66 -22.07 -8.62
C HIS A 137 2.20 -22.32 -8.20
N PRO A 138 1.73 -23.58 -8.20
CA PRO A 138 0.36 -23.90 -7.80
C PRO A 138 0.16 -23.99 -6.28
N ASP A 139 1.21 -23.89 -5.49
CA ASP A 139 1.26 -24.23 -4.05
C ASP A 139 0.23 -23.45 -3.20
N LEU A 140 -0.16 -22.25 -3.61
CA LEU A 140 -1.06 -21.38 -2.85
C LEU A 140 -2.52 -21.45 -3.32
N ARG A 141 -2.86 -22.33 -4.26
CA ARG A 141 -4.23 -22.47 -4.78
C ARG A 141 -5.26 -22.75 -3.69
N SER A 142 -4.99 -23.72 -2.81
CA SER A 142 -5.90 -24.08 -1.72
C SER A 142 -6.09 -22.95 -0.70
N LEU A 143 -5.07 -22.12 -0.50
CA LEU A 143 -5.16 -20.94 0.36
C LEU A 143 -6.09 -19.89 -0.28
N ALA A 144 -5.93 -19.60 -1.57
CA ALA A 144 -6.78 -18.67 -2.28
C ALA A 144 -8.25 -19.16 -2.33
N GLU A 145 -8.46 -20.45 -2.60
CA GLU A 145 -9.78 -21.09 -2.59
C GLU A 145 -10.47 -21.00 -1.22
N PHE A 146 -9.73 -21.16 -0.12
CA PHE A 146 -10.28 -21.00 1.24
C PHE A 146 -10.81 -19.59 1.50
N TYR A 147 -10.17 -18.57 0.93
CA TYR A 147 -10.61 -17.18 1.01
C TYR A 147 -11.55 -16.76 -0.13
N GLU A 148 -11.89 -17.68 -1.03
CA GLU A 148 -12.78 -17.44 -2.18
C GLU A 148 -12.22 -16.37 -3.15
N VAL A 149 -10.87 -16.27 -3.26
CA VAL A 149 -10.19 -15.36 -4.17
C VAL A 149 -9.74 -16.15 -5.42
N PRO A 150 -10.00 -15.65 -6.63
CA PRO A 150 -9.52 -16.26 -7.88
C PRO A 150 -8.00 -16.44 -7.87
N PHE A 151 -7.53 -17.55 -8.45
CA PHE A 151 -6.11 -17.90 -8.47
C PHE A 151 -5.67 -18.43 -9.82
N GLU A 152 -4.65 -17.80 -10.40
CA GLU A 152 -3.97 -18.29 -11.60
C GLU A 152 -2.52 -18.73 -11.27
N SER A 153 -2.05 -19.81 -11.89
CA SER A 153 -0.65 -20.21 -11.80
C SER A 153 -0.05 -20.47 -13.18
N HIS A 154 1.06 -19.80 -13.46
CA HIS A 154 1.77 -19.91 -14.73
C HIS A 154 3.25 -20.16 -14.42
N PRO A 155 3.81 -21.32 -14.75
CA PRO A 155 5.21 -21.62 -14.50
C PRO A 155 6.16 -20.63 -15.18
N VAL A 156 7.19 -20.18 -14.45
CA VAL A 156 8.23 -19.28 -14.96
C VAL A 156 9.58 -19.99 -14.82
N THR A 157 9.94 -20.79 -15.83
CA THR A 157 11.20 -21.57 -15.87
C THR A 157 12.07 -21.20 -17.08
N THR A 158 11.53 -20.48 -18.06
CA THR A 158 12.23 -20.01 -19.24
C THR A 158 12.00 -18.50 -19.45
N PRO A 159 12.87 -17.80 -20.19
CA PRO A 159 12.66 -16.39 -20.53
C PRO A 159 11.32 -16.13 -21.24
N GLY A 160 10.90 -17.00 -22.15
CA GLY A 160 9.63 -16.88 -22.85
C GLY A 160 8.41 -17.01 -21.92
N GLN A 161 8.48 -17.91 -20.93
CA GLN A 161 7.43 -18.03 -19.90
C GLN A 161 7.40 -16.81 -18.98
N LYS A 162 8.56 -16.22 -18.67
CA LYS A 162 8.62 -14.99 -17.90
C LYS A 162 7.92 -13.85 -18.63
N LEU A 163 8.23 -13.66 -19.90
CA LEU A 163 7.59 -12.63 -20.72
C LEU A 163 6.06 -12.83 -20.79
N ALA A 164 5.62 -14.05 -21.09
CA ALA A 164 4.18 -14.37 -21.13
C ALA A 164 3.46 -14.17 -19.78
N PHE A 165 4.17 -14.40 -18.65
CA PHE A 165 3.64 -14.11 -17.32
C PHE A 165 3.49 -12.59 -17.10
N GLU A 166 4.49 -11.82 -17.47
CA GLU A 166 4.48 -10.36 -17.32
C GLU A 166 3.44 -9.72 -18.26
N ASP A 167 3.28 -10.20 -19.49
CA ASP A 167 2.19 -9.78 -20.38
C ASP A 167 0.82 -10.06 -19.74
N ARG A 168 0.64 -11.24 -19.12
CA ARG A 168 -0.59 -11.58 -18.41
C ARG A 168 -0.84 -10.68 -17.21
N VAL A 169 0.21 -10.27 -16.48
CA VAL A 169 0.09 -9.29 -15.38
C VAL A 169 -0.47 -7.97 -15.91
N LEU A 170 0.05 -7.47 -17.03
CA LEU A 170 -0.44 -6.22 -17.63
C LEU A 170 -1.90 -6.31 -18.10
N GLU A 171 -2.27 -7.44 -18.73
CA GLU A 171 -3.67 -7.71 -19.10
C GLU A 171 -4.61 -7.69 -17.88
N VAL A 172 -4.20 -8.33 -16.77
CA VAL A 172 -4.97 -8.35 -15.52
C VAL A 172 -5.07 -6.96 -14.90
N VAL A 173 -3.98 -6.19 -14.95
CA VAL A 173 -3.98 -4.80 -14.46
C VAL A 173 -5.00 -3.96 -15.20
N GLU A 174 -5.08 -4.09 -16.52
CA GLU A 174 -6.06 -3.37 -17.34
C GLU A 174 -7.49 -3.91 -17.15
N GLN A 175 -7.69 -5.24 -17.20
CA GLN A 175 -9.01 -5.88 -17.10
C GLN A 175 -9.72 -5.64 -15.78
N HIS A 176 -8.98 -5.51 -14.69
CA HIS A 176 -9.51 -5.35 -13.34
C HIS A 176 -9.27 -3.96 -12.75
N ASP A 177 -8.79 -3.00 -13.53
CA ASP A 177 -8.42 -1.65 -13.07
C ASP A 177 -7.53 -1.68 -11.81
N ILE A 178 -6.47 -2.51 -11.84
CA ILE A 178 -5.58 -2.71 -10.70
C ILE A 178 -4.79 -1.43 -10.42
N GLU A 179 -4.83 -0.98 -9.18
CA GLU A 179 -4.17 0.23 -8.71
C GLU A 179 -2.86 -0.08 -7.98
N LEU A 180 -2.73 -1.31 -7.44
CA LEU A 180 -1.54 -1.77 -6.71
C LEU A 180 -1.23 -3.22 -7.06
N VAL A 181 0.04 -3.50 -7.35
CA VAL A 181 0.59 -4.86 -7.46
C VAL A 181 1.46 -5.13 -6.24
N VAL A 182 1.22 -6.24 -5.54
CA VAL A 182 1.95 -6.63 -4.34
C VAL A 182 2.76 -7.89 -4.61
N LEU A 183 4.08 -7.81 -4.48
CA LEU A 183 4.96 -8.98 -4.53
C LEU A 183 5.05 -9.61 -3.14
N ALA A 184 4.12 -10.54 -2.86
CA ALA A 184 4.05 -11.27 -1.60
C ALA A 184 4.96 -12.50 -1.64
N ARG A 185 6.26 -12.31 -1.53
CA ARG A 185 7.28 -13.36 -1.70
C ARG A 185 7.30 -13.95 -3.12
N TYR A 186 7.09 -13.10 -4.11
CA TYR A 186 7.29 -13.47 -5.52
C TYR A 186 8.78 -13.52 -5.83
N MET A 187 9.30 -14.71 -6.10
CA MET A 187 10.74 -14.98 -6.17
C MET A 187 11.32 -14.89 -7.60
N GLN A 188 10.70 -14.06 -8.44
CA GLN A 188 11.23 -13.74 -9.77
C GLN A 188 11.55 -12.23 -9.85
N ILE A 189 12.61 -11.90 -10.56
CA ILE A 189 12.94 -10.50 -10.86
C ILE A 189 12.03 -10.03 -12.00
N LEU A 190 11.35 -8.91 -11.84
CA LEU A 190 10.54 -8.30 -12.88
C LEU A 190 11.43 -7.70 -13.98
N SER A 191 10.89 -7.60 -15.20
CA SER A 191 11.60 -6.90 -16.28
C SER A 191 11.64 -5.38 -16.03
N PRO A 192 12.65 -4.67 -16.57
CA PRO A 192 12.66 -3.21 -16.53
C PRO A 192 11.43 -2.59 -17.18
N GLU A 193 10.91 -3.23 -18.23
CA GLU A 193 9.73 -2.80 -18.98
C GLU A 193 8.48 -2.83 -18.09
N LEU A 194 8.25 -3.92 -17.35
CA LEU A 194 7.12 -4.04 -16.42
C LEU A 194 7.28 -3.06 -15.25
N CYS A 195 8.49 -2.90 -14.71
CA CYS A 195 8.76 -1.94 -13.65
C CYS A 195 8.48 -0.50 -14.09
N ALA A 196 8.80 -0.14 -15.34
CA ALA A 196 8.55 1.18 -15.90
C ALA A 196 7.05 1.45 -16.11
N GLN A 197 6.30 0.48 -16.65
CA GLN A 197 4.86 0.61 -16.89
C GLN A 197 4.04 0.73 -15.59
N LEU A 198 4.48 0.07 -14.53
CA LEU A 198 3.82 0.06 -13.22
C LEU A 198 4.62 0.87 -12.17
N SER A 199 5.38 1.87 -12.60
CA SER A 199 6.18 2.70 -11.69
C SER A 199 5.34 3.32 -10.59
N GLY A 200 5.79 3.20 -9.33
CA GLY A 200 5.07 3.69 -8.15
C GLY A 200 3.82 2.86 -7.76
N LYS A 201 3.54 1.75 -8.47
CA LYS A 201 2.37 0.89 -8.23
C LYS A 201 2.74 -0.54 -7.84
N ILE A 202 4.00 -0.87 -7.63
CA ILE A 202 4.43 -2.21 -7.21
C ILE A 202 5.12 -2.10 -5.86
N ILE A 203 4.63 -2.84 -4.87
CA ILE A 203 5.24 -2.99 -3.53
C ILE A 203 5.80 -4.40 -3.40
N ASN A 204 7.07 -4.50 -3.01
CA ASN A 204 7.73 -5.76 -2.70
C ASN A 204 8.01 -5.90 -1.22
N ILE A 205 7.94 -7.13 -0.71
CA ILE A 205 8.50 -7.48 0.60
C ILE A 205 9.86 -8.17 0.43
N HIS A 206 10.90 -7.52 0.91
CA HIS A 206 12.24 -8.09 1.00
C HIS A 206 12.48 -8.66 2.40
N HIS A 207 12.98 -9.89 2.46
CA HIS A 207 13.13 -10.70 3.68
C HIS A 207 14.40 -10.38 4.48
N SER A 208 14.83 -9.11 4.46
CA SER A 208 15.86 -8.58 5.35
C SER A 208 15.68 -7.07 5.57
N PHE A 209 16.39 -6.55 6.56
CA PHE A 209 16.52 -5.12 6.77
C PHE A 209 17.52 -4.56 5.74
N LEU A 210 17.00 -3.86 4.72
CA LEU A 210 17.84 -3.22 3.69
C LEU A 210 18.61 -2.03 4.28
N PRO A 211 19.84 -1.78 3.83
CA PRO A 211 20.55 -2.42 2.70
C PRO A 211 21.34 -3.70 3.07
N GLY A 212 21.04 -4.35 4.19
CA GLY A 212 21.74 -5.55 4.64
C GLY A 212 21.25 -6.84 3.98
N PHE A 213 22.11 -7.88 3.94
CA PHE A 213 21.79 -9.25 3.52
C PHE A 213 21.04 -9.39 2.20
N LYS A 214 21.62 -8.86 1.13
CA LYS A 214 21.13 -9.09 -0.24
C LYS A 214 21.37 -10.56 -0.65
N GLY A 215 20.46 -11.11 -1.48
CA GLY A 215 20.60 -12.45 -2.07
C GLY A 215 19.88 -13.57 -1.33
N ALA A 216 20.24 -14.83 -1.66
CA ALA A 216 19.54 -16.03 -1.20
C ALA A 216 19.85 -16.39 0.26
N ASN A 217 18.84 -16.95 0.97
CA ASN A 217 18.96 -17.49 2.34
C ASN A 217 19.46 -16.50 3.40
N PRO A 218 18.89 -15.30 3.55
CA PRO A 218 19.39 -14.28 4.48
C PRO A 218 19.40 -14.76 5.93
N TYR A 219 18.43 -15.56 6.37
CA TYR A 219 18.38 -16.08 7.73
C TYR A 219 19.52 -17.07 8.06
N LYS A 220 19.99 -17.87 7.08
CA LYS A 220 21.19 -18.68 7.26
C LYS A 220 22.45 -17.84 7.36
N GLN A 221 22.53 -16.78 6.55
CA GLN A 221 23.63 -15.81 6.62
C GLN A 221 23.63 -15.06 7.96
N ALA A 222 22.45 -14.61 8.40
CA ALA A 222 22.26 -13.95 9.69
C ALA A 222 22.71 -14.82 10.87
N HIS A 223 22.28 -16.09 10.88
CA HIS A 223 22.71 -17.06 11.90
C HIS A 223 24.22 -17.28 11.89
N ALA A 224 24.81 -17.54 10.71
CA ALA A 224 26.26 -17.78 10.58
C ALA A 224 27.10 -16.57 11.04
N ARG A 225 26.58 -15.35 10.88
CA ARG A 225 27.22 -14.12 11.36
C ARG A 225 26.92 -13.77 12.81
N GLY A 226 26.00 -14.49 13.46
CA GLY A 226 25.61 -14.23 14.86
C GLY A 226 25.00 -12.85 15.05
N VAL A 227 24.18 -12.38 14.10
CA VAL A 227 23.52 -11.05 14.16
C VAL A 227 22.60 -10.97 15.37
N LYS A 228 22.30 -9.76 15.80
CA LYS A 228 21.42 -9.47 16.94
C LYS A 228 20.07 -8.89 16.53
N LEU A 229 19.92 -8.60 15.25
CA LEU A 229 18.67 -8.11 14.66
C LEU A 229 18.46 -8.80 13.32
N ILE A 230 17.22 -9.20 13.06
CA ILE A 230 16.71 -9.55 11.74
C ILE A 230 15.48 -8.70 11.45
N GLY A 231 15.02 -8.68 10.22
CA GLY A 231 13.86 -7.85 9.88
C GLY A 231 13.42 -8.03 8.44
N ALA A 232 12.50 -7.17 8.03
CA ALA A 232 11.94 -7.14 6.69
C ALA A 232 11.80 -5.69 6.21
N THR A 233 11.79 -5.51 4.89
CA THR A 233 11.62 -4.21 4.24
C THR A 233 10.55 -4.29 3.17
N ALA A 234 9.52 -3.46 3.25
CA ALA A 234 8.58 -3.21 2.16
C ALA A 234 9.01 -1.95 1.42
N HIS A 235 9.13 -2.04 0.10
CA HIS A 235 9.61 -0.95 -0.74
C HIS A 235 8.91 -0.96 -2.10
N PHE A 236 8.90 0.17 -2.78
CA PHE A 236 8.49 0.20 -4.18
C PHE A 236 9.50 -0.55 -5.04
N VAL A 237 9.00 -1.18 -6.10
CA VAL A 237 9.86 -1.88 -7.07
C VAL A 237 10.31 -0.91 -8.15
N THR A 238 11.60 -0.97 -8.46
CA THR A 238 12.26 -0.27 -9.57
C THR A 238 13.00 -1.29 -10.43
N SER A 239 13.63 -0.83 -11.53
CA SER A 239 14.50 -1.67 -12.35
C SER A 239 15.72 -2.19 -11.57
N ASP A 240 16.15 -1.46 -10.55
CA ASP A 240 17.28 -1.83 -9.71
C ASP A 240 16.80 -2.73 -8.56
N LEU A 241 17.32 -3.94 -8.50
CA LEU A 241 16.88 -4.97 -7.56
C LEU A 241 17.08 -4.52 -6.11
N ASP A 242 16.00 -4.53 -5.33
CA ASP A 242 15.97 -4.18 -3.90
C ASP A 242 16.50 -2.76 -3.57
N GLU A 243 16.44 -1.83 -4.53
CA GLU A 243 16.95 -0.45 -4.41
C GLU A 243 15.82 0.61 -4.44
N GLY A 244 14.56 0.19 -4.57
CA GLY A 244 13.42 1.12 -4.65
C GLY A 244 13.11 1.82 -3.32
N PRO A 245 12.33 2.92 -3.36
CA PRO A 245 11.96 3.72 -2.20
C PRO A 245 11.31 2.88 -1.09
N ILE A 246 11.86 2.98 0.11
CA ILE A 246 11.42 2.19 1.27
C ILE A 246 10.12 2.78 1.83
N ILE A 247 9.13 1.93 2.12
CA ILE A 247 7.85 2.30 2.70
C ILE A 247 7.80 1.96 4.19
N GLU A 248 8.18 0.73 4.54
CA GLU A 248 8.18 0.27 5.93
C GLU A 248 9.34 -0.69 6.19
N GLN A 249 9.90 -0.62 7.37
CA GLN A 249 10.92 -1.54 7.85
C GLN A 249 10.64 -1.93 9.29
N ASN A 250 10.62 -3.24 9.55
CA ASN A 250 10.56 -3.77 10.90
C ASN A 250 11.79 -4.59 11.22
N VAL A 251 12.23 -4.51 12.46
CA VAL A 251 13.34 -5.29 12.99
C VAL A 251 12.97 -5.93 14.32
N VAL A 252 13.47 -7.13 14.53
CA VAL A 252 13.27 -7.87 15.77
C VAL A 252 14.61 -8.33 16.32
N ARG A 253 14.73 -8.29 17.65
CA ARG A 253 15.93 -8.76 18.34
C ARG A 253 15.96 -10.28 18.39
N VAL A 254 17.12 -10.84 18.05
CA VAL A 254 17.44 -12.26 18.13
C VAL A 254 18.75 -12.46 18.89
N ASP A 255 19.06 -13.68 19.30
CA ASP A 255 20.27 -13.99 20.03
C ASP A 255 20.96 -15.27 19.51
N HIS A 256 21.98 -15.70 20.23
CA HIS A 256 22.78 -16.87 19.88
C HIS A 256 22.06 -18.21 20.06
N ALA A 257 20.96 -18.25 20.82
CA ALA A 257 20.16 -19.45 21.03
C ALA A 257 19.18 -19.70 19.88
N SER A 258 18.88 -18.67 19.07
CA SER A 258 17.95 -18.79 17.93
C SER A 258 18.53 -19.66 16.83
N THR A 259 17.88 -20.77 16.53
CA THR A 259 18.25 -21.66 15.42
C THR A 259 17.90 -21.04 14.06
N PRO A 260 18.49 -21.47 12.94
CA PRO A 260 18.10 -21.00 11.62
C PRO A 260 16.60 -21.17 11.30
N ARG A 261 15.97 -22.22 11.84
CA ARG A 261 14.53 -22.47 11.66
C ARG A 261 13.68 -21.45 12.43
N GLU A 262 14.06 -21.13 13.65
CA GLU A 262 13.39 -20.09 14.44
C GLU A 262 13.56 -18.72 13.81
N LEU A 263 14.75 -18.38 13.30
CA LEU A 263 14.98 -17.13 12.57
C LEU A 263 14.08 -17.01 11.34
N VAL A 264 13.85 -18.11 10.61
CA VAL A 264 12.90 -18.11 9.48
C VAL A 264 11.48 -17.83 9.96
N SER A 265 11.02 -18.49 11.04
CA SER A 265 9.67 -18.28 11.57
C SER A 265 9.46 -16.83 12.04
N ILE A 266 10.37 -16.31 12.85
CA ILE A 266 10.35 -14.91 13.32
C ILE A 266 10.38 -13.95 12.15
N GLY A 267 11.22 -14.22 11.14
CA GLY A 267 11.32 -13.38 9.95
C GLY A 267 10.06 -13.38 9.12
N GLN A 268 9.38 -14.51 8.97
CA GLN A 268 8.09 -14.60 8.26
C GLN A 268 6.99 -13.78 8.95
N ASP A 269 6.97 -13.73 10.27
CA ASP A 269 6.03 -12.89 11.03
C ASP A 269 6.29 -11.40 10.73
N GLU A 270 7.57 -10.98 10.74
CA GLU A 270 7.94 -9.60 10.43
C GLU A 270 7.70 -9.26 8.95
N GLU A 271 7.94 -10.18 8.00
CA GLU A 271 7.61 -10.00 6.58
C GLU A 271 6.12 -9.73 6.39
N SER A 272 5.25 -10.53 7.00
CA SER A 272 3.80 -10.38 6.91
C SER A 272 3.34 -9.03 7.47
N ARG A 273 3.83 -8.69 8.66
CA ARG A 273 3.49 -7.42 9.33
C ARG A 273 3.94 -6.20 8.54
N THR A 274 5.19 -6.22 8.05
CA THR A 274 5.79 -5.12 7.29
C THR A 274 5.07 -4.89 5.98
N LEU A 275 4.79 -5.95 5.22
CA LEU A 275 4.07 -5.86 3.95
C LEU A 275 2.66 -5.33 4.16
N THR A 276 1.92 -5.89 5.10
CA THR A 276 0.54 -5.47 5.37
C THR A 276 0.47 -4.00 5.80
N GLN A 277 1.43 -3.53 6.59
CA GLN A 277 1.47 -2.12 6.99
C GLN A 277 1.75 -1.20 5.79
N ALA A 278 2.67 -1.57 4.91
CA ALA A 278 2.97 -0.81 3.69
C ALA A 278 1.77 -0.75 2.75
N VAL A 279 1.08 -1.89 2.54
CA VAL A 279 -0.13 -1.96 1.71
C VAL A 279 -1.26 -1.12 2.32
N ARG A 280 -1.43 -1.14 3.65
CA ARG A 280 -2.42 -0.31 4.35
C ARG A 280 -2.17 1.16 4.12
N TRP A 281 -0.96 1.66 4.36
CA TRP A 281 -0.65 3.07 4.15
C TRP A 281 -0.83 3.51 2.70
N PHE A 282 -0.48 2.65 1.75
CA PHE A 282 -0.72 2.93 0.34
C PHE A 282 -2.22 3.02 0.04
N ALA A 283 -3.02 2.06 0.53
CA ALA A 283 -4.48 2.05 0.34
C ALA A 283 -5.19 3.24 1.04
N GLU A 284 -4.58 3.80 2.09
CA GLU A 284 -5.07 4.99 2.79
C GLU A 284 -4.51 6.30 2.20
N ASN A 285 -3.84 6.26 1.05
CA ASN A 285 -3.19 7.42 0.42
C ASN A 285 -2.22 8.16 1.37
N ARG A 286 -1.47 7.41 2.18
CA ARG A 286 -0.52 7.94 3.16
C ARG A 286 0.94 7.92 2.68
N VAL A 287 1.20 7.33 1.52
CA VAL A 287 2.56 7.17 0.96
C VAL A 287 2.72 8.06 -0.25
N LEU A 288 3.64 9.02 -0.19
CA LEU A 288 4.00 9.86 -1.31
C LEU A 288 5.48 9.68 -1.65
N LEU A 289 5.82 9.75 -2.95
CA LEU A 289 7.19 9.61 -3.43
C LEU A 289 7.94 10.94 -3.40
N ASP A 290 9.14 10.94 -2.84
CA ASP A 290 10.11 12.05 -2.87
C ASP A 290 11.43 11.56 -3.49
N GLY A 291 11.47 11.42 -4.80
CA GLY A 291 12.60 10.84 -5.51
C GLY A 291 12.82 9.37 -5.12
N ALA A 292 13.99 9.08 -4.53
CA ALA A 292 14.35 7.74 -4.05
C ALA A 292 13.85 7.44 -2.63
N ARG A 293 13.01 8.30 -2.04
CA ARG A 293 12.48 8.16 -0.68
C ARG A 293 10.96 8.20 -0.69
N THR A 294 10.36 7.89 0.44
CA THR A 294 8.92 8.07 0.67
C THR A 294 8.66 9.04 1.82
N ILE A 295 7.58 9.80 1.71
CA ILE A 295 6.97 10.55 2.80
C ILE A 295 5.78 9.74 3.29
N ILE A 296 5.74 9.40 4.57
CA ILE A 296 4.67 8.61 5.19
C ILE A 296 3.90 9.48 6.18
N PHE A 297 2.64 9.72 5.88
CA PHE A 297 1.71 10.41 6.79
C PHE A 297 1.02 9.38 7.70
N ARG A 298 1.38 9.36 8.98
CA ARG A 298 0.91 8.37 9.99
C ARG A 298 -0.29 8.88 10.79
#